data_60384cc45eb21b7ed85ec9ae3cd15459
#
_entry.id   60384cc45eb21b7ed85ec9ae3cd15459
#
_cell.length_a   1.000
_cell.length_b   1.000
_cell.length_c   1.000
_cell.angle_alpha   90.00
_cell.angle_beta   90.00
_cell.angle_gamma   90.00
#
_symmetry.space_group_name_H-M   'P 1'
#
loop_
_entity.id
_entity.type
_entity.pdbx_description
1 polymer ?
#
loop_
_entity_poly.entity_id
_entity_poly.type
_entity_poly.pdbx_seq_one_letter_code
_entity_poly.pdbx_strand_id
1 'polypeptide(L)'
;MLGNMMDNQLLISGVIEHAEKYHSDAEIVSRTVEGPIHRYTYSDAAKRSRKLANALVNLGLKEGDTVGTLAWNTFRHFELYFGVSGIGCVVNTVNPRLFPEQLTYIINHAENQYLFIDLSFVELVESLESTLDSIKGFIAVSYTHLTLPTICSV
;
A
#
# COMPACT_ATOMS: atom_id res chain seq x y z
N MET A 1 29.98 17.28 23.72
CA MET A 1 30.38 15.90 23.41
C MET A 1 29.23 15.28 22.66
N LEU A 2 29.39 14.99 21.38
CA LEU A 2 28.39 14.25 20.62
C LEU A 2 28.37 12.81 21.19
N GLY A 3 27.16 12.30 21.52
CA GLY A 3 27.02 10.92 22.01
C GLY A 3 27.37 9.91 20.92
N ASN A 4 27.56 8.63 21.27
CA ASN A 4 27.84 7.53 20.33
C ASN A 4 26.55 7.06 19.60
N MET A 5 25.65 7.99 19.27
CA MET A 5 24.46 7.67 18.49
C MET A 5 24.74 7.80 17.00
N MET A 6 24.13 6.96 16.20
CA MET A 6 24.23 7.03 14.75
C MET A 6 23.54 8.30 14.24
N ASP A 7 24.14 8.97 13.26
CA ASP A 7 23.53 10.11 12.55
C ASP A 7 22.51 9.67 11.48
N ASN A 8 22.10 8.39 11.50
CA ASN A 8 21.14 7.82 10.56
C ASN A 8 19.72 7.92 11.11
N GLN A 9 18.80 8.42 10.30
CA GLN A 9 17.39 8.44 10.62
C GLN A 9 16.81 7.02 10.53
N LEU A 10 15.96 6.65 11.50
CA LEU A 10 15.23 5.38 11.48
C LEU A 10 13.97 5.53 10.60
N LEU A 11 14.17 5.40 9.28
CA LEU A 11 13.10 5.48 8.29
C LEU A 11 12.67 4.07 7.85
N ILE A 12 11.39 3.91 7.54
CA ILE A 12 10.85 2.66 6.98
C ILE A 12 11.54 2.30 5.65
N SER A 13 11.84 3.28 4.79
CA SER A 13 12.60 3.08 3.56
C SER A 13 13.98 2.47 3.79
N GLY A 14 14.64 2.81 4.88
CA GLY A 14 15.94 2.24 5.23
C GLY A 14 15.92 0.73 5.50
N VAL A 15 14.77 0.18 5.91
CA VAL A 15 14.61 -1.26 6.15
C VAL A 15 14.65 -2.05 4.84
N ILE A 16 13.90 -1.61 3.82
CA ILE A 16 13.89 -2.29 2.51
C ILE A 16 15.21 -2.08 1.76
N GLU A 17 15.85 -0.91 1.91
CA GLU A 17 17.18 -0.64 1.34
C GLU A 17 18.25 -1.54 1.96
N HIS A 18 18.20 -1.76 3.28
CA HIS A 18 19.07 -2.70 3.96
C HIS A 18 18.88 -4.12 3.44
N ALA A 19 17.62 -4.56 3.33
CA ALA A 19 17.29 -5.88 2.81
C ALA A 19 17.77 -6.07 1.36
N GLU A 20 17.57 -5.08 0.50
CA GLU A 20 18.07 -5.11 -0.89
C GLU A 20 19.60 -5.20 -0.94
N LYS A 21 20.29 -4.46 -0.08
CA LYS A 21 21.77 -4.39 -0.09
C LYS A 21 22.43 -5.66 0.44
N TYR A 22 21.91 -6.22 1.52
CA TYR A 22 22.58 -7.30 2.26
C TYR A 22 21.91 -8.67 2.13
N HIS A 23 20.66 -8.71 1.66
CA HIS A 23 19.82 -9.90 1.54
C HIS A 23 19.08 -9.94 0.20
N SER A 24 19.71 -9.42 -0.87
CA SER A 24 19.10 -9.23 -2.19
C SER A 24 18.39 -10.48 -2.72
N ASP A 25 19.02 -11.65 -2.52
CA ASP A 25 18.59 -12.94 -3.06
C ASP A 25 17.69 -13.73 -2.11
N ALA A 26 17.48 -13.23 -0.88
CA ALA A 26 16.58 -13.87 0.06
C ALA A 26 15.12 -13.79 -0.47
N GLU A 27 14.44 -14.94 -0.40
CA GLU A 27 13.12 -15.11 -1.02
C GLU A 27 12.00 -14.64 -0.09
N ILE A 28 11.04 -13.93 -0.67
CA ILE A 28 9.74 -13.62 -0.06
C ILE A 28 8.70 -14.53 -0.71
N VAL A 29 7.97 -15.28 0.12
CA VAL A 29 6.93 -16.19 -0.33
C VAL A 29 5.58 -15.68 0.16
N SER A 30 4.65 -15.45 -0.74
CA SER A 30 3.33 -14.95 -0.43
C SER A 30 2.26 -15.75 -1.14
N ARG A 31 1.22 -16.16 -0.41
CA ARG A 31 0.01 -16.70 -1.03
C ARG A 31 -0.86 -15.54 -1.49
N THR A 32 -1.23 -15.53 -2.77
CA THR A 32 -2.12 -14.50 -3.30
C THR A 32 -3.58 -14.79 -2.97
N VAL A 33 -4.43 -13.78 -3.07
CA VAL A 33 -5.88 -13.91 -2.89
C VAL A 33 -6.49 -14.82 -3.97
N GLU A 34 -5.91 -14.78 -5.16
CA GLU A 34 -6.31 -15.58 -6.32
C GLU A 34 -5.89 -17.07 -6.21
N GLY A 35 -5.09 -17.43 -5.20
CA GLY A 35 -4.72 -18.79 -4.86
C GLY A 35 -3.27 -19.20 -5.16
N PRO A 36 -2.61 -18.73 -6.24
CA PRO A 36 -1.23 -19.08 -6.52
C PRO A 36 -0.25 -18.60 -5.45
N ILE A 37 0.88 -19.29 -5.32
CA ILE A 37 2.00 -18.83 -4.50
C ILE A 37 2.87 -17.92 -5.36
N HIS A 38 3.06 -16.68 -4.89
CA HIS A 38 3.98 -15.72 -5.46
C HIS A 38 5.32 -15.82 -4.73
N ARG A 39 6.40 -15.92 -5.50
CA ARG A 39 7.79 -15.97 -5.01
C ARG A 39 8.61 -14.90 -5.72
N TYR A 40 9.35 -14.12 -4.95
CA TYR A 40 10.25 -13.11 -5.47
C TYR A 40 11.28 -12.74 -4.39
N THR A 41 12.30 -11.98 -4.75
CA THR A 41 13.40 -11.63 -3.85
C THR A 41 13.20 -10.26 -3.21
N TYR A 42 14.00 -9.95 -2.16
CA TYR A 42 14.01 -8.58 -1.60
C TYR A 42 14.47 -7.54 -2.63
N SER A 43 15.38 -7.91 -3.55
CA SER A 43 15.75 -7.02 -4.67
C SER A 43 14.54 -6.69 -5.55
N ASP A 44 13.70 -7.69 -5.86
CA ASP A 44 12.48 -7.47 -6.63
C ASP A 44 11.47 -6.61 -5.87
N ALA A 45 11.27 -6.91 -4.59
CA ALA A 45 10.38 -6.14 -3.71
C ALA A 45 10.77 -4.66 -3.64
N ALA A 46 12.06 -4.37 -3.46
CA ALA A 46 12.57 -3.01 -3.42
C ALA A 46 12.37 -2.25 -4.75
N LYS A 47 12.64 -2.92 -5.89
CA LYS A 47 12.40 -2.34 -7.22
C LYS A 47 10.91 -2.05 -7.45
N ARG A 48 10.03 -2.97 -7.06
CA ARG A 48 8.58 -2.81 -7.21
C ARG A 48 8.04 -1.72 -6.30
N SER A 49 8.50 -1.64 -5.04
CA SER A 49 8.13 -0.56 -4.11
C SER A 49 8.53 0.82 -4.66
N ARG A 50 9.70 0.95 -5.29
CA ARG A 50 10.11 2.21 -5.95
C ARG A 50 9.25 2.54 -7.17
N LYS A 51 8.84 1.54 -7.97
CA LYS A 51 7.90 1.78 -9.07
C LYS A 51 6.55 2.26 -8.58
N LEU A 52 6.04 1.63 -7.51
CA LEU A 52 4.81 2.06 -6.85
C LEU A 52 4.95 3.49 -6.33
N ALA A 53 6.04 3.83 -5.64
CA ALA A 53 6.32 5.18 -5.16
C ALA A 53 6.25 6.22 -6.29
N ASN A 54 6.90 5.94 -7.43
CA ASN A 54 6.85 6.81 -8.61
C ASN A 54 5.43 6.96 -9.18
N ALA A 55 4.65 5.87 -9.22
CA ALA A 55 3.27 5.92 -9.68
C ALA A 55 2.39 6.79 -8.76
N LEU A 56 2.58 6.68 -7.44
CA LEU A 56 1.85 7.49 -6.46
C LEU A 56 2.19 9.00 -6.58
N VAL A 57 3.45 9.33 -6.80
CA VAL A 57 3.87 10.73 -7.09
C VAL A 57 3.21 11.24 -8.37
N ASN A 58 3.16 10.41 -9.42
CA ASN A 58 2.49 10.77 -10.68
C ASN A 58 0.96 10.93 -10.52
N LEU A 59 0.34 10.25 -9.57
CA LEU A 59 -1.06 10.45 -9.18
C LEU A 59 -1.28 11.75 -8.38
N GLY A 60 -0.21 12.47 -8.04
CA GLY A 60 -0.26 13.75 -7.37
C GLY A 60 -0.21 13.69 -5.84
N LEU A 61 0.11 12.52 -5.25
CA LEU A 61 0.34 12.40 -3.81
C LEU A 61 1.57 13.18 -3.37
N LYS A 62 1.46 13.81 -2.20
CA LYS A 62 2.48 14.64 -1.57
C LYS A 62 2.82 14.10 -0.20
N GLU A 63 3.97 14.50 0.32
CA GLU A 63 4.37 14.21 1.69
C GLU A 63 3.27 14.61 2.69
N GLY A 64 2.94 13.71 3.60
CA GLY A 64 1.87 13.86 4.58
C GLY A 64 0.49 13.35 4.12
N ASP A 65 0.26 13.13 2.81
CA ASP A 65 -1.00 12.56 2.34
C ASP A 65 -1.18 11.14 2.86
N THR A 66 -2.43 10.74 3.12
CA THR A 66 -2.78 9.41 3.62
C THR A 66 -3.29 8.52 2.50
N VAL A 67 -2.78 7.30 2.45
CA VAL A 67 -3.21 6.23 1.55
C VAL A 67 -3.81 5.09 2.37
N GLY A 68 -5.07 4.80 2.12
CA GLY A 68 -5.77 3.70 2.76
C GLY A 68 -5.49 2.35 2.09
N THR A 69 -5.50 1.28 2.87
CA THR A 69 -5.43 -0.09 2.35
C THR A 69 -6.50 -0.95 2.99
N LEU A 70 -7.34 -1.56 2.16
CA LEU A 70 -8.31 -2.59 2.54
C LEU A 70 -7.90 -3.88 1.84
N ALA A 71 -6.88 -4.54 2.38
CA ALA A 71 -6.16 -5.60 1.70
C ALA A 71 -5.69 -6.70 2.66
N TRP A 72 -5.51 -7.90 2.13
CA TRP A 72 -4.89 -9.00 2.83
C TRP A 72 -3.37 -8.84 2.85
N ASN A 73 -2.69 -9.48 3.82
CA ASN A 73 -1.22 -9.46 3.94
C ASN A 73 -0.57 -10.31 2.84
N THR A 74 -0.55 -9.77 1.63
CA THR A 74 0.12 -10.33 0.46
C THR A 74 1.39 -9.54 0.12
N PHE A 75 2.15 -10.02 -0.88
CA PHE A 75 3.33 -9.30 -1.37
C PHE A 75 3.01 -7.87 -1.84
N ARG A 76 1.80 -7.63 -2.37
CA ARG A 76 1.34 -6.31 -2.81
C ARG A 76 1.18 -5.36 -1.63
N HIS A 77 0.57 -5.83 -0.54
CA HIS A 77 0.44 -5.05 0.69
C HIS A 77 1.80 -4.77 1.33
N PHE A 78 2.73 -5.74 1.25
CA PHE A 78 4.12 -5.53 1.66
C PHE A 78 4.79 -4.40 0.88
N GLU A 79 4.64 -4.35 -0.45
CA GLU A 79 5.16 -3.28 -1.31
C GLU A 79 4.56 -1.92 -0.99
N LEU A 80 3.26 -1.86 -0.63
CA LEU A 80 2.57 -0.63 -0.22
C LEU A 80 3.21 0.02 1.01
N TYR A 81 3.58 -0.76 2.02
CA TYR A 81 4.26 -0.22 3.21
C TYR A 81 5.52 0.56 2.85
N PHE A 82 6.32 0.06 1.94
CA PHE A 82 7.58 0.70 1.55
C PHE A 82 7.39 1.77 0.46
N GLY A 83 6.50 1.53 -0.49
CA GLY A 83 6.23 2.47 -1.58
C GLY A 83 5.60 3.76 -1.09
N VAL A 84 4.57 3.66 -0.26
CA VAL A 84 3.84 4.81 0.29
C VAL A 84 4.72 5.56 1.31
N SER A 85 5.28 4.84 2.31
CA SER A 85 6.14 5.48 3.31
C SER A 85 7.42 6.04 2.72
N GLY A 86 7.92 5.46 1.62
CA GLY A 86 9.14 5.90 0.94
C GLY A 86 9.05 7.29 0.29
N ILE A 87 7.84 7.78 0.04
CA ILE A 87 7.58 9.15 -0.47
C ILE A 87 7.07 10.11 0.62
N GLY A 88 7.17 9.70 1.89
CA GLY A 88 6.70 10.52 3.02
C GLY A 88 5.18 10.53 3.22
N CYS A 89 4.44 9.64 2.55
CA CYS A 89 3.01 9.47 2.76
C CYS A 89 2.71 8.52 3.93
N VAL A 90 1.50 8.60 4.46
CA VAL A 90 1.02 7.78 5.57
C VAL A 90 0.26 6.57 5.05
N VAL A 91 0.62 5.37 5.50
CA VAL A 91 -0.15 4.14 5.23
C VAL A 91 -1.18 3.96 6.32
N ASN A 92 -2.47 4.03 5.96
CA ASN A 92 -3.57 3.71 6.84
C ASN A 92 -4.13 2.33 6.53
N THR A 93 -3.82 1.35 7.37
CA THR A 93 -4.31 -0.03 7.20
C THR A 93 -5.67 -0.21 7.83
N VAL A 94 -6.67 -0.46 7.00
CA VAL A 94 -8.06 -0.62 7.45
C VAL A 94 -8.37 -2.11 7.61
N ASN A 95 -8.91 -2.49 8.76
CA ASN A 95 -9.26 -3.88 9.02
C ASN A 95 -10.59 -4.23 8.29
N PRO A 96 -10.57 -5.17 7.33
CA PRO A 96 -11.74 -5.52 6.53
C PRO A 96 -12.86 -6.25 7.31
N ARG A 97 -12.61 -6.61 8.57
CA ARG A 97 -13.60 -7.28 9.43
C ARG A 97 -14.44 -6.31 10.25
N LEU A 98 -14.23 -5.01 10.10
CA LEU A 98 -15.03 -3.99 10.76
C LEU A 98 -16.39 -3.83 10.07
N PHE A 99 -17.35 -3.29 10.80
CA PHE A 99 -18.67 -2.95 10.23
C PHE A 99 -18.56 -1.78 9.24
N PRO A 100 -19.45 -1.71 8.23
CA PRO A 100 -19.46 -0.66 7.22
C PRO A 100 -19.34 0.76 7.77
N GLU A 101 -20.07 1.10 8.82
CA GLU A 101 -20.05 2.42 9.45
C GLU A 101 -18.69 2.76 10.07
N GLN A 102 -18.01 1.76 10.62
CA GLN A 102 -16.66 1.92 11.19
C GLN A 102 -15.63 2.11 10.07
N LEU A 103 -15.75 1.37 8.97
CA LEU A 103 -14.89 1.53 7.80
C LEU A 103 -15.01 2.94 7.22
N THR A 104 -16.24 3.41 7.00
CA THR A 104 -16.51 4.77 6.53
C THR A 104 -15.89 5.82 7.46
N TYR A 105 -16.12 5.67 8.77
CA TYR A 105 -15.56 6.60 9.74
C TYR A 105 -14.03 6.65 9.71
N ILE A 106 -13.37 5.48 9.74
CA ILE A 106 -11.89 5.41 9.77
C ILE A 106 -11.30 5.99 8.49
N ILE A 107 -11.86 5.65 7.33
CA ILE A 107 -11.37 6.10 6.04
C ILE A 107 -11.50 7.62 5.91
N ASN A 108 -12.65 8.19 6.25
CA ASN A 108 -12.88 9.63 6.17
C ASN A 108 -12.09 10.39 7.25
N HIS A 109 -12.04 9.88 8.50
CA HIS A 109 -11.31 10.52 9.59
C HIS A 109 -9.80 10.60 9.34
N ALA A 110 -9.24 9.60 8.67
CA ALA A 110 -7.83 9.60 8.28
C ALA A 110 -7.56 10.39 6.98
N GLU A 111 -8.59 10.99 6.38
CA GLU A 111 -8.50 11.78 5.14
C GLU A 111 -7.77 11.05 4.02
N ASN A 112 -8.07 9.74 3.85
CA ASN A 112 -7.42 8.92 2.83
C ASN A 112 -7.68 9.49 1.44
N GLN A 113 -6.60 9.76 0.67
CA GLN A 113 -6.68 10.29 -0.69
C GLN A 113 -7.00 9.19 -1.72
N TYR A 114 -6.40 8.02 -1.54
CA TYR A 114 -6.61 6.83 -2.35
C TYR A 114 -6.82 5.62 -1.45
N LEU A 115 -7.61 4.66 -1.93
CA LEU A 115 -7.83 3.40 -1.25
C LEU A 115 -7.38 2.23 -2.14
N PHE A 116 -6.37 1.50 -1.68
CA PHE A 116 -5.97 0.23 -2.29
C PHE A 116 -6.83 -0.90 -1.76
N ILE A 117 -7.41 -1.67 -2.64
CA ILE A 117 -8.34 -2.75 -2.30
C ILE A 117 -7.96 -4.07 -2.97
N ASP A 118 -8.02 -5.16 -2.22
CA ASP A 118 -8.01 -6.50 -2.82
C ASP A 118 -9.37 -6.80 -3.46
N LEU A 119 -9.37 -7.64 -4.49
CA LEU A 119 -10.59 -8.00 -5.25
C LEU A 119 -11.73 -8.52 -4.36
N SER A 120 -11.41 -9.22 -3.28
CA SER A 120 -12.40 -9.75 -2.33
C SER A 120 -13.21 -8.67 -1.60
N PHE A 121 -12.79 -7.39 -1.69
CA PHE A 121 -13.44 -6.27 -1.01
C PHE A 121 -14.10 -5.27 -1.97
N VAL A 122 -14.11 -5.56 -3.27
CA VAL A 122 -14.69 -4.64 -4.28
C VAL A 122 -16.18 -4.39 -4.00
N GLU A 123 -16.98 -5.44 -3.82
CA GLU A 123 -18.42 -5.30 -3.52
C GLU A 123 -18.67 -4.50 -2.23
N LEU A 124 -17.84 -4.71 -1.20
CA LEU A 124 -17.93 -3.94 0.04
C LEU A 124 -17.64 -2.46 -0.22
N VAL A 125 -16.57 -2.15 -0.93
CA VAL A 125 -16.18 -0.76 -1.23
C VAL A 125 -17.20 -0.08 -2.13
N GLU A 126 -17.75 -0.75 -3.13
CA GLU A 126 -18.85 -0.24 -3.96
C GLU A 126 -20.07 0.16 -3.13
N SER A 127 -20.41 -0.64 -2.10
CA SER A 127 -21.50 -0.32 -1.19
C SER A 127 -21.25 0.92 -0.31
N LEU A 128 -19.97 1.29 -0.10
CA LEU A 128 -19.55 2.42 0.73
C LEU A 128 -19.18 3.66 -0.07
N GLU A 129 -18.98 3.55 -1.38
CA GLU A 129 -18.41 4.61 -2.24
C GLU A 129 -19.07 5.96 -2.02
N SER A 130 -20.42 5.99 -1.96
CA SER A 130 -21.19 7.23 -1.76
C SER A 130 -20.98 7.89 -0.40
N THR A 131 -20.33 7.22 0.55
CA THR A 131 -20.07 7.70 1.92
C THR A 131 -18.60 8.01 2.18
N LEU A 132 -17.73 7.79 1.19
CA LEU A 132 -16.28 7.97 1.29
C LEU A 132 -15.87 9.34 0.70
N ASP A 133 -16.10 10.40 1.46
CA ASP A 133 -15.97 11.80 1.00
C ASP A 133 -14.52 12.22 0.70
N SER A 134 -13.53 11.60 1.35
CA SER A 134 -12.10 11.97 1.22
C SER A 134 -11.39 11.30 0.04
N ILE A 135 -11.97 10.21 -0.51
CA ILE A 135 -11.33 9.37 -1.52
C ILE A 135 -11.39 10.02 -2.90
N LYS A 136 -10.23 10.21 -3.53
CA LYS A 136 -10.08 10.67 -4.91
C LYS A 136 -10.15 9.55 -5.94
N GLY A 137 -9.85 8.31 -5.51
CA GLY A 137 -9.89 7.14 -6.37
C GLY A 137 -9.57 5.84 -5.64
N PHE A 138 -10.02 4.75 -6.25
CA PHE A 138 -9.82 3.39 -5.77
C PHE A 138 -8.81 2.68 -6.68
N ILE A 139 -7.91 1.89 -6.08
CA ILE A 139 -6.91 1.13 -6.81
C ILE A 139 -7.12 -0.35 -6.45
N ALA A 140 -7.80 -1.06 -7.34
CA ALA A 140 -7.98 -2.50 -7.20
C ALA A 140 -6.71 -3.23 -7.64
N VAL A 141 -6.20 -4.08 -6.77
CA VAL A 141 -4.96 -4.81 -7.00
C VAL A 141 -5.28 -6.21 -7.49
N SER A 142 -5.10 -6.45 -8.81
CA SER A 142 -5.37 -7.75 -9.46
C SER A 142 -4.41 -8.03 -10.60
N TYR A 143 -4.33 -9.31 -11.00
CA TYR A 143 -3.71 -9.74 -12.27
C TYR A 143 -4.66 -9.62 -13.48
N THR A 144 -5.96 -9.43 -13.26
CA THR A 144 -6.96 -9.30 -14.33
C THR A 144 -7.42 -7.86 -14.45
N HIS A 145 -7.55 -7.37 -15.69
CA HIS A 145 -8.10 -6.06 -15.97
C HIS A 145 -9.57 -6.02 -15.52
N LEU A 146 -9.85 -5.29 -14.45
CA LEU A 146 -11.20 -4.90 -14.07
C LEU A 146 -11.46 -3.49 -14.57
N THR A 147 -12.48 -3.35 -15.40
CA THR A 147 -13.01 -2.05 -15.80
C THR A 147 -14.06 -1.62 -14.79
N LEU A 148 -13.65 -0.90 -13.76
CA LEU A 148 -14.56 -0.07 -12.96
C LEU A 148 -14.37 1.39 -13.39
N PRO A 149 -15.43 2.23 -13.37
CA PRO A 149 -15.39 3.58 -13.95
C PRO A 149 -14.38 4.55 -13.32
N THR A 150 -13.74 4.17 -12.22
CA THR A 150 -12.79 5.04 -11.48
C THR A 150 -11.54 4.30 -11.02
N ILE A 151 -11.18 3.17 -11.64
CA ILE A 151 -10.04 2.35 -11.19
C ILE A 151 -8.87 2.48 -12.18
N CYS A 152 -7.76 3.05 -11.71
CA CYS A 152 -6.46 2.89 -12.35
C CYS A 152 -5.87 1.54 -11.95
N SER A 153 -5.68 0.63 -12.91
CA SER A 153 -4.84 -0.57 -12.73
C SER A 153 -3.37 -0.17 -12.85
N VAL A 154 -2.58 -0.47 -11.84
CA VAL A 154 -1.11 -0.30 -11.83
C VAL A 154 -0.43 -1.64 -12.07
#